data_a9a22e73b3bf9b65141da12ee2fef016
#
_entry.id   a9a22e73b3bf9b65141da12ee2fef016
#
_cell.length_a   1.000
_cell.length_b   1.000
_cell.length_c   1.000
_cell.angle_alpha   90.00
_cell.angle_beta   90.00
_cell.angle_gamma   90.00
#
_symmetry.space_group_name_H-M   'P 1'
#
loop_
_entity.id
_entity.type
_entity.pdbx_description
1 polymer ?
#
loop_
_entity_poly.entity_id
_entity_poly.type
_entity_poly.pdbx_seq_one_letter_code
_entity_poly.pdbx_strand_id
1 'polypeptide(L)'
;MKYVLVIGDGIADEPVAQLGGRTPLEAVDCPNLNRLAGGRLGTCQTVPEGVAPGSDTAILSIFGYDPRTCYTGRSALEAAGMGVMLRPGETSLRVNLCAIEGETFDSARILSNNGGSI
;
A
#
# COMPACT_ATOMS: atom_id res chain seq x y z
N MET A 1 18.10 13.95 17.89
CA MET A 1 17.34 14.42 16.72
C MET A 1 16.10 13.54 16.58
N LYS A 2 14.94 14.10 16.27
CA LYS A 2 13.70 13.33 16.07
C LYS A 2 13.29 13.44 14.61
N TYR A 3 12.91 12.34 13.99
CA TYR A 3 12.40 12.29 12.64
C TYR A 3 10.93 11.90 12.67
N VAL A 4 10.12 12.55 11.86
CA VAL A 4 8.70 12.21 11.68
C VAL A 4 8.47 12.03 10.19
N LEU A 5 8.01 10.85 9.80
CA LEU A 5 7.60 10.52 8.45
C LEU A 5 6.08 10.37 8.45
N VAL A 6 5.40 11.16 7.62
CA VAL A 6 3.97 11.06 7.40
C VAL A 6 3.74 10.56 5.98
N ILE A 7 3.13 9.40 5.84
CA ILE A 7 2.85 8.79 4.55
C ILE A 7 1.35 8.92 4.28
N GLY A 8 0.99 9.67 3.22
CA GLY A 8 -0.36 9.67 2.70
C GLY A 8 -0.51 8.56 1.67
N ASP A 9 -0.84 7.35 2.14
CA ASP A 9 -1.02 6.21 1.24
C ASP A 9 -2.29 6.39 0.39
N GLY A 10 -2.14 6.23 -0.94
CA GLY A 10 -3.25 6.35 -1.89
C GLY A 10 -3.77 7.77 -2.15
N ILE A 11 -3.05 8.84 -1.73
CA ILE A 11 -3.49 10.22 -1.99
C ILE A 11 -3.01 10.77 -3.35
N ALA A 12 -1.97 10.17 -3.94
CA ALA A 12 -1.47 10.56 -5.25
C ALA A 12 -2.23 9.80 -6.34
N ASP A 13 -2.64 10.52 -7.37
CA ASP A 13 -3.36 9.95 -8.51
C ASP A 13 -3.15 10.82 -9.74
N GLU A 14 -3.54 10.30 -10.89
CA GLU A 14 -3.56 11.01 -12.16
C GLU A 14 -4.68 12.06 -12.21
N PRO A 15 -4.58 13.05 -13.12
CA PRO A 15 -5.65 14.03 -13.33
C PRO A 15 -6.97 13.37 -13.71
N VAL A 16 -8.05 13.74 -13.03
CA VAL A 16 -9.40 13.18 -13.21
C VAL A 16 -10.29 14.17 -13.95
N ALA A 17 -10.94 13.74 -15.04
CA ALA A 17 -11.80 14.60 -15.84
C ALA A 17 -12.95 15.23 -15.03
N GLN A 18 -13.55 14.46 -14.10
CA GLN A 18 -14.61 14.92 -13.18
C GLN A 18 -14.17 16.03 -12.21
N LEU A 19 -12.85 16.16 -12.01
CA LEU A 19 -12.23 17.21 -11.21
C LEU A 19 -11.71 18.38 -12.06
N GLY A 20 -12.15 18.47 -13.30
CA GLY A 20 -11.71 19.51 -14.24
C GLY A 20 -10.27 19.32 -14.69
N GLY A 21 -9.78 18.08 -14.80
CA GLY A 21 -8.42 17.75 -15.19
C GLY A 21 -7.39 17.97 -14.08
N ARG A 22 -7.81 18.07 -12.83
CA ARG A 22 -6.93 18.17 -11.66
C ARG A 22 -6.76 16.80 -11.01
N THR A 23 -5.64 16.59 -10.34
CA THR A 23 -5.48 15.46 -9.45
C THR A 23 -6.38 15.61 -8.22
N PRO A 24 -6.73 14.53 -7.50
CA PRO A 24 -7.48 14.62 -6.25
C PRO A 24 -6.82 15.56 -5.23
N LEU A 25 -5.50 15.51 -5.13
CA LEU A 25 -4.74 16.35 -4.20
C LEU A 25 -4.79 17.85 -4.56
N GLU A 26 -4.82 18.18 -5.85
CA GLU A 26 -5.00 19.58 -6.32
C GLU A 26 -6.44 20.06 -6.16
N ALA A 27 -7.40 19.16 -6.11
CA ALA A 27 -8.82 19.49 -5.99
C ALA A 27 -9.27 19.73 -4.55
N VAL A 28 -8.54 19.20 -3.56
CA VAL A 28 -8.86 19.30 -2.13
C VAL A 28 -8.10 20.46 -1.50
N ASP A 29 -8.77 21.18 -0.60
CA ASP A 29 -8.12 22.20 0.21
C ASP A 29 -7.33 21.55 1.35
N CYS A 30 -6.00 21.60 1.24
CA CYS A 30 -5.05 20.96 2.16
C CYS A 30 -4.08 21.98 2.79
N PRO A 31 -4.55 23.00 3.53
CA PRO A 31 -3.69 24.11 3.97
C PRO A 31 -2.54 23.64 4.88
N ASN A 32 -2.76 22.64 5.71
CA ASN A 32 -1.72 22.10 6.59
C ASN A 32 -0.65 21.33 5.81
N LEU A 33 -1.05 20.54 4.83
CA LEU A 33 -0.11 19.82 3.96
C LEU A 33 0.73 20.81 3.15
N ASN A 34 0.09 21.83 2.56
CA ASN A 34 0.73 22.88 1.80
C ASN A 34 1.74 23.65 2.65
N ARG A 35 1.42 23.94 3.92
CA ARG A 35 2.33 24.59 4.86
C ARG A 35 3.53 23.71 5.20
N LEU A 36 3.33 22.41 5.40
CA LEU A 36 4.42 21.46 5.67
C LEU A 36 5.35 21.29 4.47
N ALA A 37 4.80 21.25 3.26
CA ALA A 37 5.58 21.17 2.04
C ALA A 37 6.52 22.37 1.87
N GLY A 38 6.14 23.55 2.37
CA GLY A 38 6.99 24.75 2.41
C GLY A 38 7.56 25.16 1.06
N GLY A 39 6.87 24.81 -0.04
CA GLY A 39 7.36 25.03 -1.41
C GLY A 39 8.47 24.07 -1.85
N ARG A 40 8.80 23.08 -1.05
CA ARG A 40 9.76 22.02 -1.39
C ARG A 40 8.98 20.78 -1.81
N LEU A 41 8.75 20.65 -3.09
CA LEU A 41 8.10 19.50 -3.70
C LEU A 41 9.10 18.79 -4.59
N GLY A 42 8.97 17.48 -4.64
CA GLY A 42 9.75 16.63 -5.53
C GLY A 42 8.98 15.33 -5.76
N THR A 43 9.40 14.61 -6.77
CA THR A 43 8.90 13.26 -7.07
C THR A 43 9.99 12.25 -6.80
N CYS A 44 9.62 11.09 -6.29
CA CYS A 44 10.52 9.97 -6.17
C CYS A 44 9.83 8.70 -6.68
N GLN A 45 10.62 7.81 -7.26
CA GLN A 45 10.17 6.51 -7.67
C GLN A 45 10.21 5.58 -6.46
N THR A 46 9.07 5.34 -5.84
CA THR A 46 8.97 4.49 -4.64
C THR A 46 8.86 3.01 -4.97
N VAL A 47 8.44 2.65 -6.18
CA VAL A 47 8.42 1.27 -6.66
C VAL A 47 9.51 1.12 -7.72
N PRO A 48 10.59 0.35 -7.47
CA PRO A 48 11.64 0.11 -8.45
C PRO A 48 11.10 -0.61 -9.70
N GLU A 49 11.76 -0.40 -10.83
CA GLU A 49 11.45 -1.09 -12.07
C GLU A 49 11.56 -2.62 -11.89
N GLY A 50 10.59 -3.34 -12.45
CA GLY A 50 10.50 -4.80 -12.34
C GLY A 50 9.87 -5.32 -11.05
N VAL A 51 9.52 -4.44 -10.10
CA VAL A 51 8.82 -4.80 -8.87
C VAL A 51 7.32 -4.52 -9.02
N ALA A 52 6.49 -5.46 -8.61
CA ALA A 52 5.04 -5.25 -8.61
C ALA A 52 4.67 -4.08 -7.67
N PRO A 53 3.81 -3.15 -8.11
CA PRO A 53 3.39 -2.03 -7.29
C PRO A 53 2.55 -2.49 -6.09
N GLY A 54 2.88 -1.92 -4.93
CA GLY A 54 2.17 -2.18 -3.68
C GLY A 54 2.67 -1.25 -2.58
N SER A 55 1.83 -1.00 -1.57
CA SER A 55 2.21 -0.17 -0.42
C SER A 55 3.41 -0.74 0.33
N ASP A 56 3.51 -2.05 0.40
CA ASP A 56 4.61 -2.77 1.03
C ASP A 56 5.95 -2.49 0.34
N THR A 57 6.01 -2.64 -0.99
CA THR A 57 7.22 -2.36 -1.77
C THR A 57 7.59 -0.88 -1.77
N ALA A 58 6.58 0.01 -1.89
CA ALA A 58 6.79 1.44 -1.84
C ALA A 58 7.30 1.91 -0.47
N ILE A 59 6.72 1.42 0.63
CA ILE A 59 7.14 1.79 1.99
C ILE A 59 8.55 1.29 2.29
N LEU A 60 8.92 0.08 1.86
CA LEU A 60 10.30 -0.40 1.96
C LEU A 60 11.28 0.56 1.30
N SER A 61 10.98 1.00 0.07
CA SER A 61 11.82 1.97 -0.66
C SER A 61 11.92 3.31 0.07
N ILE A 62 10.83 3.82 0.62
CA ILE A 62 10.81 5.06 1.41
C ILE A 62 11.72 4.96 2.63
N PHE A 63 11.79 3.79 3.27
CA PHE A 63 12.70 3.53 4.38
C PHE A 63 14.15 3.23 3.94
N GLY A 64 14.44 3.23 2.64
CA GLY A 64 15.79 3.03 2.10
C GLY A 64 16.16 1.56 1.88
N TYR A 65 15.22 0.65 1.95
CA TYR A 65 15.43 -0.75 1.59
C TYR A 65 15.16 -0.95 0.09
N ASP A 66 15.97 -1.77 -0.56
CA ASP A 66 15.71 -2.15 -1.96
C ASP A 66 14.79 -3.38 -2.01
N PRO A 67 13.53 -3.23 -2.44
CA PRO A 67 12.58 -4.35 -2.50
C PRO A 67 13.06 -5.50 -3.38
N ARG A 68 13.90 -5.23 -4.40
CA ARG A 68 14.43 -6.27 -5.28
C ARG A 68 15.32 -7.26 -4.54
N THR A 69 15.89 -6.86 -3.41
CA THR A 69 16.83 -7.68 -2.63
C THR A 69 16.24 -8.19 -1.32
N CYS A 70 15.30 -7.47 -0.73
CA CYS A 70 14.78 -7.80 0.60
C CYS A 70 13.30 -8.21 0.65
N TYR A 71 12.54 -7.98 -0.44
CA TYR A 71 11.12 -8.30 -0.46
C TYR A 71 10.88 -9.72 -0.94
N THR A 72 10.37 -10.55 -0.06
CA THR A 72 10.03 -11.96 -0.34
C THR A 72 8.52 -12.21 -0.44
N GLY A 73 7.73 -11.16 -0.23
CA GLY A 73 6.27 -11.23 -0.27
C GLY A 73 5.62 -10.56 0.95
N ARG A 74 4.39 -10.11 0.74
CA ARG A 74 3.62 -9.37 1.76
C ARG A 74 3.35 -10.20 3.02
N SER A 75 3.12 -11.51 2.87
CA SER A 75 2.84 -12.40 3.99
C SER A 75 3.97 -12.45 5.01
N ALA A 76 5.22 -12.40 4.57
CA ALA A 76 6.38 -12.38 5.47
C ALA A 76 6.46 -11.08 6.29
N LEU A 77 6.16 -9.93 5.66
CA LEU A 77 6.11 -8.64 6.36
C LEU A 77 4.95 -8.57 7.36
N GLU A 78 3.78 -9.06 6.98
CA GLU A 78 2.62 -9.11 7.88
C GLU A 78 2.88 -10.05 9.06
N ALA A 79 3.49 -11.22 8.82
CA ALA A 79 3.91 -12.14 9.89
C ALA A 79 4.85 -11.45 10.88
N ALA A 80 5.88 -10.78 10.38
CA ALA A 80 6.82 -10.03 11.21
C ALA A 80 6.12 -8.90 12.00
N GLY A 81 5.19 -8.17 11.36
CA GLY A 81 4.39 -7.13 12.01
C GLY A 81 3.49 -7.65 13.14
N MET A 82 3.06 -8.89 13.05
CA MET A 82 2.31 -9.60 14.10
C MET A 82 3.21 -10.29 15.15
N GLY A 83 4.52 -10.11 15.06
CA GLY A 83 5.48 -10.75 15.96
C GLY A 83 5.76 -12.22 15.66
N VAL A 84 5.30 -12.72 14.51
CA VAL A 84 5.58 -14.09 14.05
C VAL A 84 6.89 -14.09 13.28
N MET A 85 7.92 -14.69 13.88
CA MET A 85 9.24 -14.79 13.26
C MET A 85 9.37 -16.11 12.50
N LEU A 86 9.56 -16.01 11.19
CA LEU A 86 9.81 -17.16 10.32
C LEU A 86 11.25 -17.65 10.50
N ARG A 87 11.42 -18.96 10.59
CA ARG A 87 12.73 -19.61 10.58
C ARG A 87 13.21 -19.85 9.14
N PRO A 88 14.50 -20.05 8.92
CA PRO A 88 14.98 -20.45 7.59
C PRO A 88 14.25 -21.69 7.07
N GLY A 89 13.70 -21.59 5.85
CA GLY A 89 12.94 -22.66 5.22
C GLY A 89 11.43 -22.67 5.52
N GLU A 90 10.95 -21.82 6.44
CA GLU A 90 9.51 -21.65 6.68
C GLU A 90 8.91 -20.67 5.66
N THR A 91 7.66 -20.90 5.30
CA THR A 91 6.89 -20.05 4.40
C THR A 91 5.61 -19.58 5.09
N SER A 92 5.32 -18.31 5.01
CA SER A 92 4.04 -17.75 5.43
C SER A 92 3.06 -17.67 4.27
N LEU A 93 1.81 -17.95 4.54
CA LEU A 93 0.70 -17.77 3.60
C LEU A 93 -0.27 -16.73 4.17
N ARG A 94 -0.67 -15.81 3.31
CA ARG A 94 -1.74 -14.86 3.64
C ARG A 94 -3.09 -15.46 3.22
N VAL A 95 -4.02 -15.51 4.15
CA VAL A 95 -5.37 -15.99 3.93
C VAL A 95 -6.35 -14.86 4.19
N ASN A 96 -7.23 -14.59 3.25
CA ASN A 96 -8.35 -13.67 3.42
C ASN A 96 -9.64 -14.46 3.52
N LEU A 97 -10.47 -14.13 4.51
CA LEU A 97 -11.83 -14.63 4.57
C LEU A 97 -12.70 -13.77 3.66
N CYS A 98 -13.48 -14.43 2.80
CA CYS A 98 -14.40 -13.76 1.89
C CYS A 98 -15.81 -14.25 2.15
N ALA A 99 -16.78 -13.35 2.14
CA ALA A 99 -18.17 -13.71 1.99
C ALA A 99 -18.46 -13.92 0.51
N ILE A 100 -19.06 -15.05 0.17
CA ILE A 100 -19.38 -15.41 -1.21
C ILE A 100 -20.87 -15.76 -1.32
N GLU A 101 -21.42 -15.54 -2.51
CA GLU A 101 -22.74 -16.00 -2.93
C GLU A 101 -22.55 -16.96 -4.11
N GLY A 102 -23.17 -18.11 -4.06
CA GLY A 102 -23.07 -19.17 -5.07
C GLY A 102 -22.80 -20.54 -4.45
N GLU A 103 -23.15 -21.59 -5.17
CA GLU A 103 -23.04 -22.98 -4.68
C GLU A 103 -21.71 -23.63 -5.04
N THR A 104 -21.03 -23.14 -6.06
CA THR A 104 -19.75 -23.69 -6.53
C THR A 104 -18.70 -22.58 -6.66
N PHE A 105 -17.43 -22.96 -6.67
CA PHE A 105 -16.33 -22.00 -6.83
C PHE A 105 -16.44 -21.21 -8.15
N ASP A 106 -16.82 -21.86 -9.24
CA ASP A 106 -16.92 -21.23 -10.57
C ASP A 106 -18.10 -20.27 -10.69
N SER A 107 -19.16 -20.46 -9.90
CA SER A 107 -20.33 -19.58 -9.84
C SER A 107 -20.27 -18.56 -8.70
N ALA A 108 -19.24 -18.62 -7.87
CA ALA A 108 -19.13 -17.79 -6.69
C ALA A 108 -18.89 -16.32 -7.04
N ARG A 109 -19.72 -15.45 -6.49
CA ARG A 109 -19.53 -14.00 -6.48
C ARG A 109 -19.01 -13.56 -5.13
N ILE A 110 -17.90 -12.85 -5.12
CA ILE A 110 -17.36 -12.27 -3.88
C ILE A 110 -18.23 -11.07 -3.48
N LEU A 111 -18.85 -11.16 -2.32
CA LEU A 111 -19.65 -10.08 -1.72
C LEU A 111 -18.78 -9.16 -0.86
N SER A 112 -17.82 -9.75 -0.15
CA SER A 112 -16.88 -9.03 0.70
C SER A 112 -15.58 -9.83 0.82
N ASN A 113 -14.45 -9.15 0.89
CA ASN A 113 -13.13 -9.76 1.05
C ASN A 113 -12.45 -9.41 2.38
N ASN A 114 -13.20 -8.91 3.35
CA ASN A 114 -12.70 -8.49 4.66
C ASN A 114 -13.25 -9.33 5.82
N GLY A 115 -13.78 -10.50 5.53
CA GLY A 115 -14.36 -11.40 6.54
C GLY A 115 -15.62 -10.87 7.22
N GLY A 116 -16.24 -9.82 6.68
CA GLY A 116 -17.49 -9.27 7.23
C GLY A 116 -17.32 -8.57 8.57
N SER A 117 -16.14 -8.03 8.86
CA SER A 117 -15.83 -7.35 10.14
C SER A 117 -15.95 -8.31 11.35
N ILE A 118 -15.31 -9.47 11.27
CA ILE A 118 -15.19 -10.42 12.39
C ILE A 118 -14.26 -9.80 13.44
#